data_3654d662a9bd336375e19499015c73f5
#
_entry.id   3654d662a9bd336375e19499015c73f5
#
_cell.length_a   1.000
_cell.length_b   1.000
_cell.length_c   1.000
_cell.angle_alpha   90.00
_cell.angle_beta   90.00
_cell.angle_gamma   90.00
#
_symmetry.space_group_name_H-M   'P 1'
#
loop_
_entity.id
_entity.type
_entity.pdbx_description
1 polymer ?
#
loop_
_entity_poly.entity_id
_entity_poly.type
_entity_poly.pdbx_seq_one_letter_code
_entity_poly.pdbx_strand_id
1 'polypeptide(L)'
;EQGLVRTQAVLCAGGAWSSLFCRRHGLRLPQAGVRSTSFATTEAPQVTDGGLSLPDVTIRRRLDGGYTVGLGGRGTVDLSLQGMLYARQFLPTAKKRRKGLTFAVGRSFFQGPEGLANWSFDRVSPFERQRTFDPAADPRLVQEGLTTLGEHYPALKGLRVAHAWGGMIDSTPDGIPVISAVDP
;
A
#
# COMPACT_ATOMS: atom_id res chain seq x y z
N GLU A 1 13.14 25.40 -8.81
CA GLU A 1 12.44 26.40 -9.64
C GLU A 1 10.98 26.00 -9.77
N GLN A 2 10.06 26.87 -9.36
CA GLN A 2 8.64 26.68 -9.56
C GLN A 2 8.25 27.42 -10.84
N GLY A 3 7.91 26.68 -11.88
CA GLY A 3 7.48 27.23 -13.15
C GLY A 3 6.04 26.85 -13.49
N LEU A 4 5.40 27.62 -14.34
CA LEU A 4 4.10 27.31 -14.92
C LEU A 4 4.28 26.44 -16.17
N VAL A 5 3.68 25.26 -16.17
CA VAL A 5 3.62 24.38 -17.34
C VAL A 5 2.22 24.47 -17.94
N ARG A 6 2.12 24.86 -19.21
CA ARG A 6 0.85 24.83 -19.96
C ARG A 6 0.75 23.50 -20.72
N THR A 7 -0.35 22.78 -20.52
CA THR A 7 -0.58 21.48 -21.16
C THR A 7 -2.06 21.32 -21.50
N GLN A 8 -2.36 20.48 -22.47
CA GLN A 8 -3.74 20.14 -22.86
C GLN A 8 -4.34 19.05 -21.96
N ALA A 9 -3.50 18.25 -21.29
CA ALA A 9 -3.95 17.18 -20.42
C ALA A 9 -2.99 16.98 -19.24
N VAL A 10 -3.51 16.47 -18.13
CA VAL A 10 -2.75 16.09 -16.94
C VAL A 10 -3.07 14.65 -16.59
N LEU A 11 -2.05 13.83 -16.44
CA LEU A 11 -2.19 12.46 -15.92
C LEU A 11 -1.91 12.45 -14.41
N CYS A 12 -2.90 12.08 -13.61
CA CYS A 12 -2.72 11.82 -12.19
C CYS A 12 -2.38 10.35 -11.96
N ALA A 13 -1.12 10.05 -11.66
CA ALA A 13 -0.61 8.74 -11.29
C ALA A 13 0.10 8.80 -9.92
N GLY A 14 -0.51 9.53 -8.97
CA GLY A 14 0.08 9.87 -7.67
C GLY A 14 -0.04 8.78 -6.59
N GLY A 15 -0.51 7.56 -6.90
CA GLY A 15 -0.68 6.51 -5.90
C GLY A 15 -1.49 7.01 -4.69
N ALA A 16 -0.98 6.83 -3.48
CA ALA A 16 -1.64 7.23 -2.24
C ALA A 16 -1.98 8.74 -2.13
N TRP A 17 -1.40 9.59 -2.96
CA TRP A 17 -1.70 11.04 -3.02
C TRP A 17 -2.80 11.40 -4.02
N SER A 18 -3.26 10.46 -4.85
CA SER A 18 -4.19 10.75 -5.95
C SER A 18 -5.53 11.31 -5.45
N SER A 19 -6.09 10.77 -4.37
CA SER A 19 -7.35 11.24 -3.82
C SER A 19 -7.26 12.71 -3.35
N LEU A 20 -6.15 13.08 -2.69
CA LEU A 20 -5.91 14.46 -2.25
C LEU A 20 -5.76 15.40 -3.45
N PHE A 21 -5.04 14.98 -4.49
CA PHE A 21 -4.90 15.75 -5.72
C PHE A 21 -6.25 15.94 -6.41
N CYS A 22 -6.99 14.87 -6.64
CA CYS A 22 -8.30 14.89 -7.28
C CYS A 22 -9.29 15.81 -6.54
N ARG A 23 -9.30 15.75 -5.21
CA ARG A 23 -10.19 16.57 -4.38
C ARG A 23 -9.95 18.07 -4.57
N ARG A 24 -8.71 18.52 -4.78
CA ARG A 24 -8.37 19.91 -5.09
C ARG A 24 -9.02 20.38 -6.39
N HIS A 25 -9.20 19.47 -7.33
CA HIS A 25 -9.81 19.73 -8.64
C HIS A 25 -11.30 19.35 -8.69
N GLY A 26 -11.97 19.25 -7.53
CA GLY A 26 -13.40 18.94 -7.45
C GLY A 26 -13.77 17.48 -7.74
N LEU A 27 -12.78 16.63 -7.97
CA LEU A 27 -12.97 15.22 -8.30
C LEU A 27 -12.98 14.36 -7.02
N ARG A 28 -13.82 13.33 -7.00
CA ARG A 28 -13.90 12.36 -5.90
C ARG A 28 -13.25 11.05 -6.33
N LEU A 29 -12.16 10.70 -5.67
CA LEU A 29 -11.51 9.40 -5.80
C LEU A 29 -11.51 8.72 -4.43
N PRO A 30 -12.46 7.81 -4.13
CA PRO A 30 -12.47 7.06 -2.89
C PRO A 30 -11.23 6.16 -2.82
N GLN A 31 -10.36 6.43 -1.85
CA GLN A 31 -9.09 5.77 -1.70
C GLN A 31 -8.77 5.63 -0.21
N ALA A 32 -8.23 4.49 0.18
CA ALA A 32 -7.75 4.22 1.53
C ALA A 32 -6.37 3.57 1.48
N GLY A 33 -5.46 4.06 2.30
CA GLY A 33 -4.12 3.50 2.46
C GLY A 33 -4.13 2.24 3.30
N VAL A 34 -3.47 1.20 2.81
CA VAL A 34 -3.22 -0.04 3.55
C VAL A 34 -1.71 -0.25 3.64
N ARG A 35 -1.18 -0.22 4.85
CA ARG A 35 0.22 -0.58 5.09
C ARG A 35 0.38 -2.08 4.94
N SER A 36 1.24 -2.49 4.03
CA SER A 36 1.64 -3.88 3.82
C SER A 36 3.08 -4.09 4.25
N THR A 37 3.45 -5.35 4.45
CA THR A 37 4.82 -5.76 4.76
C THR A 37 5.26 -6.81 3.77
N SER A 38 6.47 -6.64 3.26
CA SER A 38 7.16 -7.63 2.45
C SER A 38 8.59 -7.81 2.98
N PHE A 39 9.20 -8.93 2.65
CA PHE A 39 10.58 -9.18 3.04
C PHE A 39 11.31 -10.01 2.00
N ALA A 40 12.64 -9.89 2.00
CA ALA A 40 13.54 -10.73 1.25
C ALA A 40 14.19 -11.75 2.19
N THR A 41 14.34 -12.98 1.74
CA THR A 41 15.09 -14.00 2.44
C THR A 41 16.56 -13.99 2.01
N THR A 42 17.43 -14.57 2.80
CA THR A 42 18.76 -15.02 2.34
C THR A 42 18.58 -16.10 1.27
N GLU A 43 19.69 -16.54 0.67
CA GLU A 43 19.71 -17.67 -0.26
C GLU A 43 18.94 -18.87 0.31
N ALA A 44 18.20 -19.56 -0.54
CA ALA A 44 17.25 -20.60 -0.16
C ALA A 44 17.12 -21.68 -1.24
N PRO A 45 16.76 -22.91 -0.87
CA PRO A 45 16.44 -23.96 -1.83
C PRO A 45 15.43 -23.50 -2.88
N GLN A 46 15.62 -23.94 -4.11
CA GLN A 46 14.75 -23.58 -5.21
C GLN A 46 13.47 -24.40 -5.17
N VAL A 47 12.32 -23.73 -5.01
CA VAL A 47 10.98 -24.36 -5.06
C VAL A 47 10.14 -23.82 -6.22
N THR A 48 10.58 -22.71 -6.85
CA THR A 48 9.98 -22.14 -8.06
C THR A 48 11.01 -21.28 -8.79
N ASP A 49 10.86 -21.16 -10.11
CA ASP A 49 11.71 -20.32 -10.96
C ASP A 49 11.20 -18.88 -11.05
N GLY A 50 9.94 -18.64 -10.73
CA GLY A 50 9.29 -17.36 -10.93
C GLY A 50 8.52 -16.89 -9.71
N GLY A 51 7.38 -16.27 -9.99
CA GLY A 51 6.41 -15.86 -8.99
C GLY A 51 5.36 -16.95 -8.75
N LEU A 52 5.04 -17.18 -7.49
CA LEU A 52 3.98 -18.09 -7.08
C LEU A 52 3.08 -17.39 -6.07
N SER A 53 1.77 -17.47 -6.31
CA SER A 53 0.77 -16.89 -5.41
C SER A 53 -0.08 -18.01 -4.81
N LEU A 54 -0.02 -18.13 -3.49
CA LEU A 54 -0.88 -18.95 -2.67
C LEU A 54 -1.96 -18.08 -2.01
N PRO A 55 -3.01 -18.64 -1.42
CA PRO A 55 -4.09 -17.84 -0.83
C PRO A 55 -3.63 -16.85 0.24
N ASP A 56 -2.58 -17.16 0.97
CA ASP A 56 -2.08 -16.44 2.16
C ASP A 56 -0.67 -15.89 2.02
N VAL A 57 0.16 -16.42 1.09
CA VAL A 57 1.52 -15.98 0.85
C VAL A 57 1.84 -15.94 -0.64
N THR A 58 2.61 -14.93 -1.04
CA THR A 58 3.17 -14.83 -2.39
C THR A 58 4.69 -14.87 -2.30
N ILE A 59 5.32 -15.59 -3.20
CA ILE A 59 6.78 -15.65 -3.30
C ILE A 59 7.23 -15.37 -4.72
N ARG A 60 8.39 -14.76 -4.84
CA ARG A 60 9.06 -14.55 -6.13
C ARG A 60 10.55 -14.83 -5.96
N ARG A 61 11.06 -15.73 -6.82
CA ARG A 61 12.50 -16.02 -6.88
C ARG A 61 13.30 -14.77 -7.23
N ARG A 62 14.40 -14.54 -6.54
CA ARG A 62 15.32 -13.43 -6.75
C ARG A 62 16.59 -13.91 -7.43
N LEU A 63 17.29 -13.01 -8.09
CA LEU A 63 18.56 -13.31 -8.75
C LEU A 63 19.67 -13.70 -7.75
N ASP A 64 19.57 -13.23 -6.51
CA ASP A 64 20.52 -13.55 -5.43
C ASP A 64 20.25 -14.90 -4.76
N GLY A 65 19.37 -15.72 -5.33
CA GLY A 65 19.02 -17.03 -4.80
C GLY A 65 18.06 -17.02 -3.60
N GLY A 66 17.63 -15.85 -3.14
CA GLY A 66 16.58 -15.71 -2.13
C GLY A 66 15.17 -15.60 -2.71
N TYR A 67 14.20 -15.29 -1.86
CA TYR A 67 12.83 -15.00 -2.23
C TYR A 67 12.38 -13.64 -1.72
N THR A 68 11.60 -12.93 -2.53
CA THR A 68 10.74 -11.86 -2.04
C THR A 68 9.43 -12.51 -1.61
N VAL A 69 9.01 -12.25 -0.38
CA VAL A 69 7.81 -12.81 0.25
C VAL A 69 6.85 -11.69 0.60
N GLY A 70 5.59 -11.86 0.26
CA GLY A 70 4.48 -10.98 0.64
C GLY A 70 3.30 -11.79 1.17
N LEU A 71 2.51 -11.19 2.05
CA LEU A 71 1.33 -11.81 2.65
C LEU A 71 0.07 -11.29 1.96
N GLY A 72 -0.66 -12.20 1.31
CA GLY A 72 -1.92 -11.88 0.66
C GLY A 72 -3.02 -11.51 1.66
N GLY A 73 -3.68 -10.37 1.44
CA GLY A 73 -4.83 -9.96 2.25
C GLY A 73 -4.51 -9.55 3.69
N ARG A 74 -3.23 -9.42 4.05
CA ARG A 74 -2.76 -8.91 5.34
C ARG A 74 -2.32 -7.46 5.21
N GLY A 75 -2.65 -6.64 6.19
CA GLY A 75 -2.22 -5.25 6.24
C GLY A 75 -2.87 -4.46 7.36
N THR A 76 -2.36 -3.25 7.57
CA THR A 76 -2.90 -2.31 8.55
C THR A 76 -3.51 -1.12 7.82
N VAL A 77 -4.78 -0.87 8.07
CA VAL A 77 -5.49 0.33 7.62
C VAL A 77 -5.32 1.39 8.69
N ASP A 78 -4.62 2.46 8.38
CA ASP A 78 -4.59 3.62 9.26
C ASP A 78 -5.91 4.37 9.10
N LEU A 79 -6.60 4.56 10.24
CA LEU A 79 -7.79 5.40 10.24
C LEU A 79 -7.36 6.83 9.93
N SER A 80 -8.03 7.44 8.96
CA SER A 80 -7.74 8.78 8.46
C SER A 80 -9.04 9.55 8.24
N LEU A 81 -8.94 10.88 8.18
CA LEU A 81 -10.10 11.72 7.87
C LEU A 81 -10.66 11.42 6.48
N GLN A 82 -9.79 11.13 5.52
CA GLN A 82 -10.21 10.68 4.18
C GLN A 82 -10.90 9.33 4.23
N GLY A 83 -10.37 8.38 5.02
CA GLY A 83 -11.00 7.07 5.23
C GLY A 83 -12.40 7.20 5.84
N MET A 84 -12.60 8.14 6.77
CA MET A 84 -13.92 8.44 7.33
C MET A 84 -14.87 9.04 6.28
N LEU A 85 -14.39 9.95 5.44
CA LEU A 85 -15.17 10.56 4.36
C LEU A 85 -15.74 9.50 3.40
N TYR A 86 -14.98 8.46 3.12
CA TYR A 86 -15.32 7.37 2.21
C TYR A 86 -15.73 6.07 2.92
N ALA A 87 -15.89 6.07 4.23
CA ALA A 87 -16.16 4.86 5.03
C ALA A 87 -17.33 4.03 4.50
N ARG A 88 -18.41 4.69 4.06
CA ARG A 88 -19.60 4.02 3.52
C ARG A 88 -19.28 3.16 2.29
N GLN A 89 -18.42 3.64 1.40
CA GLN A 89 -18.02 2.92 0.20
C GLN A 89 -17.13 1.71 0.54
N PHE A 90 -16.32 1.82 1.59
CA PHE A 90 -15.40 0.76 2.03
C PHE A 90 -16.03 -0.32 2.91
N LEU A 91 -17.23 -0.10 3.48
CA LEU A 91 -17.88 -1.05 4.38
C LEU A 91 -17.99 -2.48 3.82
N PRO A 92 -18.40 -2.70 2.55
CA PRO A 92 -18.51 -4.07 2.01
C PRO A 92 -17.15 -4.78 2.00
N THR A 93 -16.11 -4.10 1.53
CA THR A 93 -14.75 -4.64 1.44
C THR A 93 -14.12 -4.84 2.81
N ALA A 94 -14.32 -3.90 3.74
CA ALA A 94 -13.86 -4.04 5.12
C ALA A 94 -14.50 -5.25 5.82
N LYS A 95 -15.80 -5.47 5.64
CA LYS A 95 -16.50 -6.66 6.15
C LYS A 95 -15.94 -7.97 5.57
N LYS A 96 -15.73 -8.01 4.26
CA LYS A 96 -15.19 -9.18 3.55
C LYS A 96 -13.76 -9.51 3.99
N ARG A 97 -12.91 -8.49 4.20
CA ARG A 97 -11.48 -8.63 4.50
C ARG A 97 -11.14 -8.48 5.99
N ARG A 98 -12.14 -8.42 6.88
CA ARG A 98 -11.96 -8.15 8.33
C ARG A 98 -10.96 -9.05 9.05
N LYS A 99 -10.79 -10.29 8.60
CA LYS A 99 -9.85 -11.25 9.22
C LYS A 99 -8.38 -10.97 8.89
N GLY A 100 -8.11 -10.24 7.82
CA GLY A 100 -6.74 -9.95 7.35
C GLY A 100 -6.31 -8.51 7.61
N LEU A 101 -7.22 -7.62 7.97
CA LEU A 101 -6.94 -6.21 8.17
C LEU A 101 -6.93 -5.85 9.66
N THR A 102 -5.87 -5.16 10.07
CA THR A 102 -5.77 -4.49 11.36
C THR A 102 -6.08 -3.01 11.17
N PHE A 103 -6.81 -2.41 12.11
CA PHE A 103 -7.08 -0.97 12.10
C PHE A 103 -6.23 -0.29 13.15
N ALA A 104 -5.57 0.79 12.78
CA ALA A 104 -4.73 1.57 13.67
C ALA A 104 -5.08 3.06 13.61
N VAL A 105 -4.87 3.75 14.72
CA VAL A 105 -4.94 5.21 14.80
C VAL A 105 -3.51 5.72 14.98
N GLY A 106 -3.07 6.58 14.09
CA GLY A 106 -1.72 7.11 14.13
C GLY A 106 -1.65 8.56 13.66
N ARG A 107 -0.44 9.03 13.38
CA ARG A 107 -0.22 10.40 12.85
C ARG A 107 -0.92 10.63 11.52
N SER A 108 -1.11 9.61 10.71
CA SER A 108 -1.86 9.62 9.45
C SER A 108 -3.30 10.11 9.59
N PHE A 109 -3.90 10.03 10.79
CA PHE A 109 -5.24 10.58 11.04
C PHE A 109 -5.30 12.10 10.80
N PHE A 110 -4.26 12.82 11.19
CA PHE A 110 -4.23 14.30 11.11
C PHE A 110 -3.31 14.84 10.02
N GLN A 111 -2.37 14.05 9.55
CA GLN A 111 -1.29 14.48 8.67
C GLN A 111 -1.13 13.56 7.48
N GLY A 112 -0.54 14.09 6.42
CA GLY A 112 -0.24 13.32 5.21
C GLY A 112 -1.31 13.38 4.13
N PRO A 113 -1.20 12.57 3.09
CA PRO A 113 -2.06 12.63 1.90
C PRO A 113 -3.51 12.22 2.18
N GLU A 114 -3.78 11.50 3.24
CA GLU A 114 -5.13 11.11 3.66
C GLU A 114 -5.81 12.12 4.59
N GLY A 115 -5.16 13.24 4.87
CA GLY A 115 -5.76 14.38 5.57
C GLY A 115 -6.80 15.09 4.70
N LEU A 116 -7.72 15.83 5.34
CA LEU A 116 -8.69 16.67 4.65
C LEU A 116 -8.20 18.10 4.42
N ALA A 117 -6.96 18.40 4.74
CA ALA A 117 -6.41 19.74 4.59
C ALA A 117 -6.50 20.21 3.14
N ASN A 118 -7.07 21.41 2.96
CA ASN A 118 -6.96 22.12 1.69
C ASN A 118 -5.52 22.55 1.49
N TRP A 119 -5.05 22.46 0.27
CA TRP A 119 -3.74 22.95 -0.11
C TRP A 119 -3.86 23.96 -1.24
N SER A 120 -2.91 24.86 -1.34
CA SER A 120 -2.85 25.92 -2.35
C SER A 120 -1.45 25.98 -2.93
N PHE A 121 -1.32 26.61 -4.10
CA PHE A 121 -0.05 26.69 -4.81
C PHE A 121 0.94 27.72 -4.23
N ASP A 122 0.48 28.58 -3.32
CA ASP A 122 1.25 29.63 -2.66
C ASP A 122 1.86 29.22 -1.32
N ARG A 123 1.62 27.97 -0.89
CA ARG A 123 2.08 27.42 0.38
C ARG A 123 2.66 26.02 0.20
N VAL A 124 3.52 25.63 1.14
CA VAL A 124 4.04 24.25 1.18
C VAL A 124 2.89 23.27 1.25
N SER A 125 2.74 22.49 0.20
CA SER A 125 1.68 21.53 0.03
C SER A 125 1.90 20.26 0.87
N PRO A 126 0.85 19.43 1.12
CA PRO A 126 1.03 18.12 1.73
C PRO A 126 1.97 17.19 0.95
N PHE A 127 2.04 17.35 -0.38
CA PHE A 127 2.95 16.59 -1.24
C PHE A 127 4.42 16.94 -1.02
N GLU A 128 4.71 18.20 -0.74
CA GLU A 128 6.08 18.66 -0.43
C GLU A 128 6.50 18.30 0.99
N ARG A 129 5.55 18.28 1.94
CA ARG A 129 5.80 17.89 3.34
C ARG A 129 6.08 16.40 3.47
N GLN A 130 5.43 15.58 2.67
CA GLN A 130 5.58 14.14 2.68
C GLN A 130 5.72 13.62 1.25
N ARG A 131 6.96 13.44 0.82
CA ARG A 131 7.30 13.00 -0.54
C ARG A 131 7.39 11.49 -0.68
N THR A 132 7.63 10.79 0.42
CA THR A 132 7.75 9.34 0.48
C THR A 132 6.78 8.76 1.50
N PHE A 133 6.36 7.53 1.25
CA PHE A 133 5.47 6.79 2.12
C PHE A 133 6.10 5.42 2.40
N ASP A 134 7.11 5.41 3.26
CA ASP A 134 7.89 4.22 3.60
C ASP A 134 7.61 3.81 5.06
N PRO A 135 6.48 3.15 5.33
CA PRO A 135 6.18 2.65 6.67
C PRO A 135 7.17 1.55 7.04
N ALA A 136 7.48 1.44 8.33
CA ALA A 136 8.27 0.33 8.81
C ALA A 136 7.55 -1.01 8.56
N ALA A 137 8.34 -2.06 8.29
CA ALA A 137 7.82 -3.42 8.22
C ALA A 137 7.21 -3.83 9.57
N ASP A 138 6.11 -4.57 9.55
CA ASP A 138 5.55 -5.20 10.75
C ASP A 138 6.26 -6.52 11.03
N PRO A 139 7.01 -6.64 12.15
CA PRO A 139 7.74 -7.88 12.49
C PRO A 139 6.82 -9.10 12.65
N ARG A 140 5.57 -8.89 13.05
CA ARG A 140 4.58 -9.97 13.22
C ARG A 140 4.23 -10.59 11.87
N LEU A 141 4.01 -9.73 10.85
CA LEU A 141 3.73 -10.18 9.49
C LEU A 141 4.94 -10.87 8.87
N VAL A 142 6.16 -10.41 9.17
CA VAL A 142 7.39 -11.11 8.74
C VAL A 142 7.44 -12.51 9.33
N GLN A 143 7.20 -12.66 10.64
CA GLN A 143 7.19 -13.95 11.31
C GLN A 143 6.07 -14.87 10.81
N GLU A 144 4.87 -14.33 10.62
CA GLU A 144 3.73 -15.05 10.02
C GLU A 144 4.11 -15.57 8.63
N GLY A 145 4.71 -14.72 7.78
CA GLY A 145 5.11 -15.12 6.43
C GLY A 145 6.16 -16.23 6.40
N LEU A 146 7.15 -16.19 7.31
CA LEU A 146 8.15 -17.27 7.44
C LEU A 146 7.49 -18.58 7.87
N THR A 147 6.57 -18.54 8.83
CA THR A 147 5.86 -19.72 9.32
C THR A 147 5.01 -20.33 8.21
N THR A 148 4.15 -19.53 7.58
CA THR A 148 3.29 -19.96 6.47
C THR A 148 4.10 -20.53 5.30
N LEU A 149 5.21 -19.88 4.97
CA LEU A 149 6.09 -20.36 3.92
C LEU A 149 6.68 -21.74 4.23
N GLY A 150 7.12 -21.97 5.48
CA GLY A 150 7.64 -23.25 5.94
C GLY A 150 6.59 -24.36 6.03
N GLU A 151 5.32 -24.00 6.24
CA GLU A 151 4.18 -24.92 6.20
C GLU A 151 3.88 -25.39 4.77
N HIS A 152 3.87 -24.47 3.80
CA HIS A 152 3.64 -24.80 2.39
C HIS A 152 4.85 -25.52 1.76
N TYR A 153 6.05 -25.12 2.13
CA TYR A 153 7.30 -25.65 1.59
C TYR A 153 8.27 -26.05 2.70
N PRO A 154 8.27 -27.31 3.15
CA PRO A 154 9.17 -27.78 4.21
C PRO A 154 10.65 -27.50 3.93
N ALA A 155 11.07 -27.49 2.66
CA ALA A 155 12.43 -27.13 2.26
C ALA A 155 12.81 -25.65 2.56
N LEU A 156 11.82 -24.80 2.77
CA LEU A 156 12.00 -23.39 3.12
C LEU A 156 11.85 -23.11 4.63
N LYS A 157 11.71 -24.14 5.44
CA LYS A 157 11.58 -24.01 6.89
C LYS A 157 12.90 -23.48 7.48
N GLY A 158 12.81 -22.49 8.38
CA GLY A 158 13.97 -21.93 9.04
C GLY A 158 14.77 -20.90 8.22
N LEU A 159 14.21 -20.38 7.14
CA LEU A 159 14.82 -19.29 6.37
C LEU A 159 15.07 -18.05 7.23
N ARG A 160 16.15 -17.35 6.92
CA ARG A 160 16.48 -16.06 7.54
C ARG A 160 16.03 -14.90 6.65
N VAL A 161 15.57 -13.84 7.28
CA VAL A 161 15.27 -12.59 6.61
C VAL A 161 16.56 -11.82 6.33
N ALA A 162 16.78 -11.47 5.08
CA ALA A 162 17.89 -10.59 4.68
C ALA A 162 17.49 -9.12 4.85
N HIS A 163 16.24 -8.77 4.50
CA HIS A 163 15.74 -7.42 4.52
C HIS A 163 14.19 -7.43 4.56
N ALA A 164 13.59 -6.53 5.34
CA ALA A 164 12.14 -6.35 5.40
C ALA A 164 11.78 -4.87 5.20
N TRP A 165 10.67 -4.62 4.54
CA TRP A 165 10.17 -3.27 4.29
C TRP A 165 8.66 -3.21 4.36
N GLY A 166 8.14 -2.04 4.66
CA GLY A 166 6.74 -1.72 4.51
C GLY A 166 6.47 -1.02 3.19
N GLY A 167 5.22 -1.04 2.75
CA GLY A 167 4.74 -0.31 1.60
C GLY A 167 3.31 0.17 1.84
N MET A 168 2.95 1.27 1.17
CA MET A 168 1.59 1.77 1.20
C MET A 168 0.87 1.32 -0.06
N ILE A 169 -0.18 0.54 0.11
CA ILE A 169 -1.10 0.16 -0.97
C ILE A 169 -2.26 1.15 -0.93
N ASP A 170 -2.50 1.85 -2.02
CA ASP A 170 -3.70 2.65 -2.22
C ASP A 170 -4.82 1.74 -2.75
N SER A 171 -5.84 1.57 -1.94
CA SER A 171 -6.97 0.70 -2.25
C SER A 171 -8.20 1.51 -2.60
N THR A 172 -8.87 1.11 -3.69
CA THR A 172 -10.23 1.53 -4.02
C THR A 172 -11.25 0.68 -3.27
N PRO A 173 -12.52 1.10 -3.15
CA PRO A 173 -13.55 0.36 -2.40
C PRO A 173 -13.78 -1.08 -2.88
N ASP A 174 -13.64 -1.33 -4.17
CA ASP A 174 -13.80 -2.63 -4.82
C ASP A 174 -12.47 -3.35 -5.07
N GLY A 175 -11.34 -2.66 -4.86
CA GLY A 175 -10.00 -3.17 -5.11
C GLY A 175 -9.62 -3.20 -6.60
N ILE A 176 -10.38 -2.49 -7.46
CA ILE A 176 -10.13 -2.41 -8.90
C ILE A 176 -9.38 -1.12 -9.22
N PRO A 177 -8.31 -1.17 -10.03
CA PRO A 177 -7.61 0.04 -10.49
C PRO A 177 -8.55 0.98 -11.24
N VAL A 178 -8.45 2.28 -10.96
CA VAL A 178 -9.19 3.32 -11.68
C VAL A 178 -8.32 3.85 -12.81
N ILE A 179 -8.76 3.61 -14.04
CA ILE A 179 -8.13 4.15 -15.26
C ILE A 179 -9.25 4.81 -16.06
N SER A 180 -9.34 6.13 -16.00
CA SER A 180 -10.44 6.89 -16.60
C SER A 180 -10.00 8.27 -17.04
N ALA A 181 -10.57 8.77 -18.11
CA ALA A 181 -10.57 10.19 -18.41
C ALA A 181 -11.67 10.88 -17.57
N VAL A 182 -11.39 12.09 -17.14
CA VAL A 182 -12.33 12.93 -16.42
C VAL A 182 -12.36 14.27 -17.15
N ASP A 183 -13.52 14.63 -17.64
CA ASP A 183 -13.73 15.96 -18.21
C ASP A 183 -13.84 16.97 -17.06
N PRO A 184 -13.27 18.18 -17.21
CA PRO A 184 -13.27 19.22 -16.20
C PRO A 184 -14.67 19.77 -15.90
#